data_ae4bf17024d5aedc74409527dccbebfc
#
_entry.id   ae4bf17024d5aedc74409527dccbebfc
#
_cell.length_a   1.000
_cell.length_b   1.000
_cell.length_c   1.000
_cell.angle_alpha   90.00
_cell.angle_beta   90.00
_cell.angle_gamma   90.00
#
_symmetry.space_group_name_H-M   'P 1'
#
loop_
_entity.id
_entity.type
_entity.pdbx_description
1 polymer ?
#
loop_
_entity_poly.entity_id
_entity_poly.type
_entity_poly.pdbx_seq_one_letter_code
_entity_poly.pdbx_strand_id
1 'polypeptide(L)'
;MQNKQIPFHRYIISLICVAVISGGGVYIANNSGVTLASEEEDELQKVHTLYRTLQEDYYQKVDKDTLIEGALKGMTEALNDPYTTYLGKEEAEQLSNSLADSFEGIGATLTLVDNLPEVAQAPVKDSPAEKAGLKVHDKILKVDGKETIGQTLNEVVQSIRGEKGTQVTLTIQRADKTFDVEITRGKIPIASLIAEMDENQPTIGKIQIASFNESTARELQEAIEKLRKEGAQSFIIDLRQNPGGYLSQVEAMASMFLEDGQTIVQFETDDQIVGSSKASSDLDSGFKVTEPVAVLVDGGSASASEIFAAALKESANVPVIGTKTFGKGTVQAVNGFGDQSELKMTVQKWLTPSGEWINEKGLKPTIEVDFPEYAYLPPLPKNETLKKGMTSEDVENLNTFLHVLAYQTEGNTFNDATEQAVKDFQSSNKLEETGEVDAETAVVIELKITDQLRKSDQMYEKAVEVLTKESKQ
;
A
#
# COMPACT_ATOMS: atom_id res chain seq x y z
N MET A 1 30.42 -2.58 41.68
CA MET A 1 29.63 -1.75 40.76
C MET A 1 28.20 -1.70 41.26
N GLN A 2 27.73 -0.53 41.74
CA GLN A 2 26.44 -0.42 42.42
C GLN A 2 25.31 -0.30 41.37
N ASN A 3 24.41 -1.27 41.39
CA ASN A 3 23.16 -1.25 40.66
C ASN A 3 22.27 -0.11 41.21
N LYS A 4 22.17 1.02 40.51
CA LYS A 4 21.19 2.07 40.82
C LYS A 4 19.82 1.65 40.30
N GLN A 5 19.08 0.93 41.12
CA GLN A 5 17.64 0.74 40.88
C GLN A 5 16.95 2.10 40.98
N ILE A 6 16.24 2.47 39.92
CA ILE A 6 15.36 3.64 39.89
C ILE A 6 14.22 3.37 40.87
N PRO A 7 13.97 4.22 41.89
CA PRO A 7 12.93 3.93 42.88
C PRO A 7 11.55 3.90 42.24
N PHE A 8 10.78 2.89 42.59
CA PHE A 8 9.43 2.56 42.07
C PHE A 8 8.46 3.75 42.04
N HIS A 9 8.59 4.72 42.98
CA HIS A 9 7.79 5.93 42.98
C HIS A 9 8.05 6.87 41.78
N ARG A 10 9.22 6.84 41.14
CA ARG A 10 9.52 7.60 39.91
C ARG A 10 8.87 6.97 38.68
N TYR A 11 8.71 5.64 38.69
CA TYR A 11 7.97 4.92 37.66
C TYR A 11 6.48 5.21 37.73
N ILE A 12 5.92 5.29 38.94
CA ILE A 12 4.51 5.68 39.17
C ILE A 12 4.29 7.14 38.80
N ILE A 13 5.24 8.05 39.05
CA ILE A 13 5.12 9.46 38.67
C ILE A 13 5.15 9.61 37.12
N SER A 14 5.97 8.85 36.41
CA SER A 14 5.95 8.86 34.93
C SER A 14 4.66 8.27 34.35
N LEU A 15 4.10 7.20 34.93
CA LEU A 15 2.81 6.63 34.54
C LEU A 15 1.63 7.55 34.88
N ILE A 16 1.71 8.29 35.98
CA ILE A 16 0.70 9.30 36.35
C ILE A 16 0.79 10.52 35.43
N CYS A 17 1.97 10.94 35.01
CA CYS A 17 2.12 12.00 34.02
C CYS A 17 1.55 11.61 32.64
N VAL A 18 1.72 10.37 32.21
CA VAL A 18 1.13 9.87 30.95
C VAL A 18 -0.40 9.70 31.07
N ALA A 19 -0.90 9.26 32.24
CA ALA A 19 -2.35 9.17 32.49
C ALA A 19 -3.02 10.54 32.72
N VAL A 20 -2.27 11.55 33.20
CA VAL A 20 -2.78 12.92 33.42
C VAL A 20 -2.81 13.70 32.09
N ILE A 21 -1.97 13.38 31.10
CA ILE A 21 -2.03 14.00 29.75
C ILE A 21 -3.19 13.45 28.92
N SER A 22 -3.63 12.20 29.15
CA SER A 22 -4.78 11.61 28.45
C SER A 22 -6.13 11.70 29.20
N GLY A 23 -6.13 11.95 30.50
CA GLY A 23 -7.34 12.02 31.31
C GLY A 23 -7.52 13.27 32.18
N GLY A 24 -6.49 14.10 32.34
CA GLY A 24 -6.46 15.22 33.27
C GLY A 24 -6.96 16.55 32.70
N GLY A 25 -7.11 16.66 31.40
CA GLY A 25 -7.64 17.88 30.77
C GLY A 25 -9.08 18.20 31.14
N VAL A 26 -9.86 17.17 31.48
CA VAL A 26 -11.28 17.34 31.85
C VAL A 26 -11.49 17.59 33.36
N TYR A 27 -10.56 17.13 34.21
CA TYR A 27 -10.74 17.27 35.67
C TYR A 27 -10.19 18.59 36.22
N ILE A 28 -9.18 19.20 35.62
CA ILE A 28 -8.62 20.49 36.03
C ILE A 28 -9.50 21.65 35.56
N ALA A 29 -10.19 21.51 34.42
CA ALA A 29 -11.11 22.52 33.92
C ALA A 29 -12.38 22.70 34.79
N ASN A 30 -12.76 21.69 35.60
CA ASN A 30 -13.97 21.75 36.44
C ASN A 30 -13.74 22.27 37.84
N ASN A 31 -12.51 22.48 38.32
CA ASN A 31 -12.26 22.82 39.72
C ASN A 31 -11.39 24.04 39.99
N SER A 32 -10.88 24.70 38.96
CA SER A 32 -10.28 26.03 39.09
C SER A 32 -11.16 27.03 38.34
N GLY A 33 -11.90 27.82 39.10
CA GLY A 33 -12.66 28.95 38.56
C GLY A 33 -11.76 30.03 37.99
N VAL A 34 -11.06 29.71 36.88
CA VAL A 34 -10.34 30.65 36.03
C VAL A 34 -11.18 30.80 34.78
N THR A 35 -11.87 31.90 34.71
CA THR A 35 -12.54 32.45 33.53
C THR A 35 -11.55 32.63 32.38
N LEU A 36 -11.20 31.54 31.65
CA LEU A 36 -10.63 31.56 30.30
C LEU A 36 -11.66 31.10 29.25
N ALA A 37 -12.91 30.86 29.69
CA ALA A 37 -13.97 30.30 28.86
C ALA A 37 -14.68 31.31 27.94
N SER A 38 -14.33 32.61 27.96
CA SER A 38 -15.15 33.62 27.27
C SER A 38 -14.77 33.91 25.80
N GLU A 39 -13.55 33.63 25.37
CA GLU A 39 -13.15 33.89 23.97
C GLU A 39 -13.30 32.64 23.11
N GLU A 40 -12.91 31.45 23.57
CA GLU A 40 -13.06 30.19 22.83
C GLU A 40 -14.54 29.77 22.66
N GLU A 41 -15.40 30.00 23.68
CA GLU A 41 -16.84 29.76 23.54
C GLU A 41 -17.49 30.66 22.49
N ASP A 42 -17.00 31.90 22.32
CA ASP A 42 -17.58 32.88 21.38
C ASP A 42 -17.20 32.52 19.90
N GLU A 43 -16.05 31.93 19.65
CA GLU A 43 -15.64 31.49 18.29
C GLU A 43 -16.43 30.25 17.82
N LEU A 44 -16.61 29.24 18.68
CA LEU A 44 -17.41 28.06 18.36
C LEU A 44 -18.92 28.38 18.31
N GLN A 45 -19.39 29.45 18.95
CA GLN A 45 -20.77 29.87 18.88
C GLN A 45 -21.21 30.26 17.47
N LYS A 46 -20.28 30.76 16.63
CA LYS A 46 -20.54 31.05 15.21
C LYS A 46 -20.81 29.78 14.43
N VAL A 47 -20.05 28.72 14.68
CA VAL A 47 -20.23 27.41 14.05
C VAL A 47 -21.57 26.82 14.49
N HIS A 48 -21.90 26.89 15.79
CA HIS A 48 -23.16 26.41 16.34
C HIS A 48 -24.37 27.17 15.78
N THR A 49 -24.26 28.49 15.64
CA THR A 49 -25.31 29.32 15.04
C THR A 49 -25.54 28.95 13.57
N LEU A 50 -24.46 28.81 12.79
CA LEU A 50 -24.57 28.38 11.41
C LEU A 50 -25.25 27.01 11.27
N TYR A 51 -24.82 26.06 12.09
CA TYR A 51 -25.44 24.71 12.12
C TYR A 51 -26.95 24.76 12.38
N ARG A 52 -27.38 25.55 13.39
CA ARG A 52 -28.82 25.69 13.72
C ARG A 52 -29.57 26.39 12.59
N THR A 53 -29.05 27.49 12.03
CA THR A 53 -29.67 28.19 10.90
C THR A 53 -29.89 27.29 9.71
N LEU A 54 -28.87 26.47 9.34
CA LEU A 54 -28.99 25.51 8.27
C LEU A 54 -30.04 24.42 8.52
N GLN A 55 -30.22 24.01 9.77
CA GLN A 55 -31.24 23.04 10.14
C GLN A 55 -32.64 23.60 10.14
N GLU A 56 -32.84 24.86 10.64
CA GLU A 56 -34.11 25.47 10.88
C GLU A 56 -34.64 26.23 9.64
N ASP A 57 -33.79 26.95 8.92
CA ASP A 57 -34.15 27.91 7.88
C ASP A 57 -33.86 27.49 6.46
N TYR A 58 -33.07 26.43 6.25
CA TYR A 58 -32.79 25.97 4.88
C TYR A 58 -34.06 25.39 4.23
N TYR A 59 -34.30 25.73 2.96
CA TYR A 59 -35.55 25.39 2.26
C TYR A 59 -35.81 23.88 2.09
N GLN A 60 -34.81 23.05 2.26
CA GLN A 60 -34.92 21.59 2.23
C GLN A 60 -34.47 21.00 3.57
N LYS A 61 -35.01 19.84 3.92
CA LYS A 61 -34.57 19.10 5.12
C LYS A 61 -33.12 18.62 4.93
N VAL A 62 -32.24 19.03 5.81
CA VAL A 62 -30.83 18.60 5.81
C VAL A 62 -30.63 17.57 6.91
N ASP A 63 -29.83 16.54 6.60
CA ASP A 63 -29.42 15.56 7.59
C ASP A 63 -28.37 16.16 8.54
N LYS A 64 -28.50 15.84 9.83
CA LYS A 64 -27.64 16.39 10.88
C LYS A 64 -26.21 15.92 10.77
N ASP A 65 -26.04 14.63 10.49
CA ASP A 65 -24.74 13.99 10.44
C ASP A 65 -23.95 14.53 9.24
N THR A 66 -24.62 14.74 8.10
CA THR A 66 -24.03 15.39 6.91
C THR A 66 -23.44 16.79 7.23
N LEU A 67 -24.14 17.60 8.04
CA LEU A 67 -23.65 18.93 8.42
C LEU A 67 -22.44 18.86 9.36
N ILE A 68 -22.48 17.95 10.33
CA ILE A 68 -21.38 17.77 11.29
C ILE A 68 -20.13 17.21 10.57
N GLU A 69 -20.29 16.18 9.76
CA GLU A 69 -19.15 15.63 8.99
C GLU A 69 -18.56 16.67 8.02
N GLY A 70 -19.40 17.45 7.36
CA GLY A 70 -18.95 18.54 6.51
C GLY A 70 -18.15 19.62 7.26
N ALA A 71 -18.57 19.96 8.50
CA ALA A 71 -17.84 20.89 9.34
C ALA A 71 -16.48 20.33 9.78
N LEU A 72 -16.42 19.06 10.22
CA LEU A 72 -15.18 18.39 10.63
C LEU A 72 -14.20 18.25 9.47
N LYS A 73 -14.68 17.85 8.30
CA LYS A 73 -13.86 17.80 7.06
C LYS A 73 -13.32 19.19 6.69
N GLY A 74 -14.16 20.23 6.74
CA GLY A 74 -13.73 21.61 6.45
C GLY A 74 -12.69 22.13 7.43
N MET A 75 -12.74 21.76 8.70
CA MET A 75 -11.71 22.14 9.70
C MET A 75 -10.36 21.49 9.38
N THR A 76 -10.33 20.21 8.99
CA THR A 76 -9.09 19.52 8.62
C THR A 76 -8.53 20.05 7.27
N GLU A 77 -9.39 20.31 6.30
CA GLU A 77 -9.00 20.88 5.00
C GLU A 77 -8.36 22.28 5.14
N ALA A 78 -8.77 23.07 6.12
CA ALA A 78 -8.22 24.40 6.39
C ALA A 78 -6.72 24.40 6.77
N LEU A 79 -6.19 23.23 7.20
CA LEU A 79 -4.77 23.08 7.52
C LEU A 79 -3.88 23.00 6.26
N ASN A 80 -4.46 22.78 5.07
CA ASN A 80 -3.74 22.55 3.82
C ASN A 80 -2.67 21.43 3.92
N ASP A 81 -2.89 20.45 4.78
CA ASP A 81 -2.07 19.27 4.92
C ASP A 81 -2.81 18.06 4.30
N PRO A 82 -2.30 17.48 3.20
CA PRO A 82 -2.97 16.39 2.51
C PRO A 82 -3.02 15.09 3.34
N TYR A 83 -2.29 15.02 4.43
CA TYR A 83 -2.21 13.85 5.29
C TYR A 83 -3.08 13.96 6.55
N THR A 84 -3.57 15.18 6.87
CA THR A 84 -4.50 15.41 7.97
C THR A 84 -5.93 15.43 7.44
N THR A 85 -6.76 14.49 7.94
CA THR A 85 -8.14 14.36 7.49
C THR A 85 -9.04 13.79 8.58
N TYR A 86 -10.28 14.26 8.61
CA TYR A 86 -11.36 13.59 9.35
C TYR A 86 -11.87 12.43 8.47
N LEU A 87 -11.97 11.27 9.07
CA LEU A 87 -12.47 10.04 8.47
C LEU A 87 -13.81 9.70 9.10
N GLY A 88 -14.88 9.68 8.32
CA GLY A 88 -16.13 9.11 8.73
C GLY A 88 -15.98 7.60 8.98
N LYS A 89 -17.00 6.99 9.60
CA LYS A 89 -16.96 5.57 10.00
C LYS A 89 -16.50 4.63 8.87
N GLU A 90 -17.04 4.78 7.66
CA GLU A 90 -16.69 3.93 6.52
C GLU A 90 -15.25 4.14 6.06
N GLU A 91 -14.79 5.40 6.03
CA GLU A 91 -13.42 5.77 5.66
C GLU A 91 -12.40 5.27 6.70
N ALA A 92 -12.74 5.35 7.99
CA ALA A 92 -11.93 4.83 9.10
C ALA A 92 -11.81 3.30 9.04
N GLU A 93 -12.91 2.60 8.78
CA GLU A 93 -12.91 1.15 8.57
C GLU A 93 -12.07 0.74 7.35
N GLN A 94 -12.15 1.48 6.23
CA GLN A 94 -11.32 1.24 5.05
C GLN A 94 -9.83 1.43 5.36
N LEU A 95 -9.45 2.48 6.10
CA LEU A 95 -8.08 2.70 6.53
C LEU A 95 -7.58 1.54 7.40
N SER A 96 -8.36 1.16 8.41
CA SER A 96 -8.04 0.02 9.29
C SER A 96 -7.86 -1.27 8.49
N ASN A 97 -8.78 -1.57 7.57
CA ASN A 97 -8.71 -2.76 6.73
C ASN A 97 -7.50 -2.76 5.77
N SER A 98 -7.04 -1.59 5.31
CA SER A 98 -5.90 -1.47 4.41
C SER A 98 -4.56 -1.78 5.09
N LEU A 99 -4.47 -1.58 6.40
CA LEU A 99 -3.27 -1.82 7.22
C LEU A 99 -3.36 -3.13 8.03
N ALA A 100 -4.51 -3.81 8.00
CA ALA A 100 -4.71 -5.07 8.71
C ALA A 100 -3.86 -6.20 8.10
N ASP A 101 -3.41 -7.11 8.94
CA ASP A 101 -2.72 -8.35 8.53
C ASP A 101 -3.66 -9.44 8.02
N SER A 102 -4.96 -9.17 8.05
CA SER A 102 -5.99 -10.14 7.69
C SER A 102 -7.35 -9.47 7.53
N PHE A 103 -8.23 -10.11 6.81
CA PHE A 103 -9.65 -9.74 6.72
C PHE A 103 -10.55 -10.92 7.04
N GLU A 104 -11.80 -10.64 7.37
CA GLU A 104 -12.80 -11.68 7.60
C GLU A 104 -13.59 -11.96 6.32
N GLY A 105 -13.57 -13.23 5.89
CA GLY A 105 -14.18 -13.64 4.64
C GLY A 105 -13.91 -15.09 4.28
N ILE A 106 -13.82 -15.39 2.99
CA ILE A 106 -13.64 -16.77 2.52
C ILE A 106 -12.25 -17.07 1.94
N GLY A 107 -11.46 -16.07 1.53
CA GLY A 107 -10.11 -16.26 0.96
C GLY A 107 -10.11 -16.66 -0.52
N ALA A 108 -10.98 -16.07 -1.33
CA ALA A 108 -10.99 -16.20 -2.77
C ALA A 108 -10.78 -14.83 -3.44
N THR A 109 -9.98 -14.79 -4.51
CA THR A 109 -9.81 -13.63 -5.38
C THR A 109 -10.82 -13.70 -6.51
N LEU A 110 -11.59 -12.63 -6.72
CA LEU A 110 -12.64 -12.57 -7.74
C LEU A 110 -12.29 -11.54 -8.81
N THR A 111 -12.73 -11.81 -10.03
CA THR A 111 -12.73 -10.89 -11.17
C THR A 111 -14.08 -10.94 -11.87
N LEU A 112 -14.37 -9.98 -12.77
CA LEU A 112 -15.56 -10.02 -13.61
C LEU A 112 -15.19 -10.61 -14.97
N VAL A 113 -15.90 -11.65 -15.37
CA VAL A 113 -15.83 -12.27 -16.70
C VAL A 113 -17.25 -12.38 -17.23
N ASP A 114 -17.54 -11.79 -18.39
CA ASP A 114 -18.89 -11.75 -18.98
C ASP A 114 -19.97 -11.20 -18.02
N ASN A 115 -19.63 -10.14 -17.26
CA ASN A 115 -20.49 -9.55 -16.22
C ASN A 115 -20.87 -10.50 -15.05
N LEU A 116 -20.15 -11.59 -14.86
CA LEU A 116 -20.29 -12.50 -13.73
C LEU A 116 -19.00 -12.53 -12.91
N PRO A 117 -19.08 -12.52 -11.57
CA PRO A 117 -17.91 -12.74 -10.73
C PRO A 117 -17.38 -14.16 -10.91
N GLU A 118 -16.09 -14.27 -11.13
CA GLU A 118 -15.38 -15.54 -11.33
C GLU A 118 -14.18 -15.61 -10.39
N VAL A 119 -13.87 -16.81 -9.90
CA VAL A 119 -12.67 -17.05 -9.09
C VAL A 119 -11.43 -16.96 -9.99
N ALA A 120 -10.67 -15.87 -9.84
CA ALA A 120 -9.54 -15.53 -10.71
C ALA A 120 -8.27 -16.33 -10.45
N GLN A 121 -8.06 -16.77 -9.20
CA GLN A 121 -6.86 -17.47 -8.75
C GLN A 121 -7.23 -18.60 -7.80
N ALA A 122 -6.29 -19.53 -7.55
CA ALA A 122 -6.49 -20.53 -6.52
C ALA A 122 -6.79 -19.86 -5.18
N PRO A 123 -7.79 -20.35 -4.43
CA PRO A 123 -8.08 -19.82 -3.10
C PRO A 123 -6.83 -19.84 -2.20
N VAL A 124 -6.76 -18.89 -1.26
CA VAL A 124 -5.67 -18.82 -0.28
C VAL A 124 -5.56 -20.14 0.44
N LYS A 125 -4.34 -20.67 0.58
CA LYS A 125 -4.06 -21.92 1.24
C LYS A 125 -4.63 -21.92 2.67
N ASP A 126 -5.23 -23.03 3.07
CA ASP A 126 -5.90 -23.23 4.35
C ASP A 126 -7.13 -22.33 4.60
N SER A 127 -7.57 -21.56 3.58
CA SER A 127 -8.74 -20.71 3.68
C SER A 127 -10.07 -21.46 3.68
N PRO A 128 -11.17 -20.82 4.13
CA PRO A 128 -12.51 -21.38 4.00
C PRO A 128 -12.91 -21.73 2.56
N ALA A 129 -12.54 -20.92 1.58
CA ALA A 129 -12.83 -21.17 0.17
C ALA A 129 -12.10 -22.43 -0.36
N GLU A 130 -10.83 -22.61 0.00
CA GLU A 130 -10.08 -23.81 -0.36
C GLU A 130 -10.71 -25.07 0.28
N LYS A 131 -11.01 -25.01 1.58
CA LYS A 131 -11.63 -26.11 2.33
C LYS A 131 -13.03 -26.47 1.80
N ALA A 132 -13.78 -25.47 1.31
CA ALA A 132 -15.06 -25.67 0.67
C ALA A 132 -14.94 -26.17 -0.78
N GLY A 133 -13.72 -26.24 -1.32
CA GLY A 133 -13.44 -26.78 -2.65
C GLY A 133 -13.75 -25.83 -3.79
N LEU A 134 -13.73 -24.49 -3.57
CA LEU A 134 -13.74 -23.51 -4.66
C LEU A 134 -12.50 -23.68 -5.54
N LYS A 135 -12.66 -23.43 -6.84
CA LYS A 135 -11.60 -23.58 -7.85
C LYS A 135 -11.54 -22.37 -8.75
N VAL A 136 -10.38 -22.16 -9.38
CA VAL A 136 -10.22 -21.19 -10.46
C VAL A 136 -11.28 -21.43 -11.54
N HIS A 137 -11.83 -20.35 -12.09
CA HIS A 137 -12.91 -20.30 -13.08
C HIS A 137 -14.31 -20.74 -12.57
N ASP A 138 -14.50 -20.89 -11.26
CA ASP A 138 -15.86 -21.00 -10.72
C ASP A 138 -16.57 -19.65 -10.88
N LYS A 139 -17.67 -19.59 -11.62
CA LYS A 139 -18.51 -18.39 -11.76
C LYS A 139 -19.52 -18.36 -10.61
N ILE A 140 -19.62 -17.22 -9.92
CA ILE A 140 -20.54 -17.05 -8.79
C ILE A 140 -21.85 -16.47 -9.32
N LEU A 141 -22.89 -17.27 -9.36
CA LEU A 141 -24.20 -16.87 -9.86
C LEU A 141 -25.04 -16.17 -8.79
N LYS A 142 -24.94 -16.65 -7.50
CA LYS A 142 -25.69 -16.09 -6.37
C LYS A 142 -24.84 -16.08 -5.11
N VAL A 143 -25.14 -15.12 -4.23
CA VAL A 143 -24.66 -15.05 -2.86
C VAL A 143 -25.89 -15.01 -1.95
N ASP A 144 -26.02 -15.97 -1.04
CA ASP A 144 -27.17 -16.13 -0.14
C ASP A 144 -28.53 -16.04 -0.88
N GLY A 145 -28.61 -16.69 -2.06
CA GLY A 145 -29.78 -16.73 -2.93
C GLY A 145 -30.02 -15.47 -3.78
N LYS A 146 -29.23 -14.40 -3.62
CA LYS A 146 -29.33 -13.18 -4.42
C LYS A 146 -28.45 -13.29 -5.67
N GLU A 147 -29.01 -12.96 -6.85
CA GLU A 147 -28.30 -12.96 -8.14
C GLU A 147 -27.13 -11.95 -8.10
N THR A 148 -25.99 -12.34 -8.68
CA THR A 148 -24.81 -11.45 -8.82
C THR A 148 -24.77 -10.68 -10.11
N ILE A 149 -25.52 -11.13 -11.11
CA ILE A 149 -25.58 -10.46 -12.42
C ILE A 149 -26.10 -9.02 -12.27
N GLY A 150 -25.39 -8.06 -12.87
CA GLY A 150 -25.71 -6.64 -12.79
C GLY A 150 -25.21 -5.93 -11.53
N GLN A 151 -24.62 -6.65 -10.57
CA GLN A 151 -23.91 -6.06 -9.44
C GLN A 151 -22.46 -5.73 -9.82
N THR A 152 -21.90 -4.71 -9.19
CA THR A 152 -20.47 -4.45 -9.28
C THR A 152 -19.68 -5.51 -8.51
N LEU A 153 -18.42 -5.72 -8.88
CA LEU A 153 -17.56 -6.66 -8.18
C LEU A 153 -17.45 -6.35 -6.68
N ASN A 154 -17.42 -5.06 -6.33
CA ASN A 154 -17.33 -4.62 -4.94
C ASN A 154 -18.59 -5.01 -4.15
N GLU A 155 -19.79 -4.81 -4.69
CA GLU A 155 -21.05 -5.20 -4.04
C GLU A 155 -21.09 -6.71 -3.77
N VAL A 156 -20.63 -7.52 -4.73
CA VAL A 156 -20.55 -8.99 -4.56
C VAL A 156 -19.53 -9.35 -3.49
N VAL A 157 -18.34 -8.73 -3.50
CA VAL A 157 -17.29 -8.96 -2.49
C VAL A 157 -17.80 -8.59 -1.09
N GLN A 158 -18.51 -7.46 -0.94
CA GLN A 158 -19.10 -7.06 0.34
C GLN A 158 -20.16 -8.06 0.83
N SER A 159 -20.96 -8.61 -0.07
CA SER A 159 -21.94 -9.65 0.29
C SER A 159 -21.30 -10.98 0.71
N ILE A 160 -20.13 -11.30 0.16
CA ILE A 160 -19.37 -12.51 0.52
C ILE A 160 -18.62 -12.34 1.84
N ARG A 161 -18.08 -11.14 2.13
CA ARG A 161 -17.42 -10.81 3.40
C ARG A 161 -18.41 -10.89 4.56
N GLY A 162 -17.90 -10.91 5.77
CA GLY A 162 -18.69 -10.89 7.01
C GLY A 162 -17.95 -11.57 8.15
N GLU A 163 -18.50 -11.45 9.34
CA GLU A 163 -17.90 -11.88 10.60
C GLU A 163 -17.45 -13.34 10.57
N LYS A 164 -16.26 -13.59 11.12
CA LYS A 164 -15.71 -14.93 11.32
C LYS A 164 -16.70 -15.84 12.04
N GLY A 165 -16.91 -17.04 11.50
CA GLY A 165 -17.82 -18.04 12.04
C GLY A 165 -19.24 -17.96 11.48
N THR A 166 -19.61 -16.90 10.77
CA THR A 166 -20.86 -16.83 10.03
C THR A 166 -20.77 -17.63 8.72
N GLN A 167 -21.91 -18.02 8.17
CA GLN A 167 -21.96 -18.78 6.91
C GLN A 167 -22.37 -17.88 5.74
N VAL A 168 -21.85 -18.21 4.56
CA VAL A 168 -22.32 -17.69 3.27
C VAL A 168 -22.54 -18.84 2.32
N THR A 169 -23.62 -18.80 1.55
CA THR A 169 -23.93 -19.79 0.51
C THR A 169 -23.66 -19.18 -0.85
N LEU A 170 -22.75 -19.77 -1.61
CA LEU A 170 -22.46 -19.38 -2.98
C LEU A 170 -23.08 -20.38 -3.95
N THR A 171 -23.99 -19.95 -4.84
CA THR A 171 -24.39 -20.75 -5.98
C THR A 171 -23.34 -20.55 -7.07
N ILE A 172 -22.57 -21.57 -7.39
CA ILE A 172 -21.49 -21.49 -8.38
C ILE A 172 -21.81 -22.32 -9.62
N GLN A 173 -21.25 -21.87 -10.75
CA GLN A 173 -21.20 -22.64 -12.00
C GLN A 173 -19.76 -23.06 -12.25
N ARG A 174 -19.54 -24.38 -12.35
CA ARG A 174 -18.27 -25.01 -12.73
C ARG A 174 -18.47 -25.85 -13.98
N ALA A 175 -17.95 -25.42 -15.12
CA ALA A 175 -18.27 -25.94 -16.42
C ALA A 175 -19.81 -25.94 -16.61
N ASP A 176 -20.44 -27.09 -16.89
CA ASP A 176 -21.88 -27.21 -17.14
C ASP A 176 -22.71 -27.52 -15.87
N LYS A 177 -22.10 -27.50 -14.69
CA LYS A 177 -22.79 -27.86 -13.43
C LYS A 177 -22.97 -26.63 -12.55
N THR A 178 -24.19 -26.47 -12.05
CA THR A 178 -24.51 -25.45 -11.04
C THR A 178 -24.84 -26.16 -9.72
N PHE A 179 -24.25 -25.69 -8.62
CA PHE A 179 -24.47 -26.22 -7.27
C PHE A 179 -24.14 -25.18 -6.20
N ASP A 180 -24.66 -25.39 -5.02
CA ASP A 180 -24.42 -24.53 -3.88
C ASP A 180 -23.19 -25.01 -3.10
N VAL A 181 -22.42 -24.05 -2.58
CA VAL A 181 -21.27 -24.24 -1.71
C VAL A 181 -21.49 -23.42 -0.46
N GLU A 182 -21.63 -24.05 0.69
CA GLU A 182 -21.68 -23.39 1.99
C GLU A 182 -20.28 -23.18 2.53
N ILE A 183 -19.96 -21.95 2.91
CA ILE A 183 -18.63 -21.57 3.38
C ILE A 183 -18.77 -20.85 4.71
N THR A 184 -18.11 -21.36 5.74
CA THR A 184 -17.99 -20.66 7.03
C THR A 184 -16.87 -19.65 6.93
N ARG A 185 -17.18 -18.35 7.09
CA ARG A 185 -16.20 -17.27 7.01
C ARG A 185 -15.11 -17.43 8.08
N GLY A 186 -13.90 -17.04 7.73
CA GLY A 186 -12.72 -17.14 8.61
C GLY A 186 -11.85 -15.90 8.53
N LYS A 187 -10.82 -15.85 9.37
CA LYS A 187 -9.76 -14.86 9.28
C LYS A 187 -8.80 -15.27 8.15
N ILE A 188 -8.67 -14.45 7.13
CA ILE A 188 -7.85 -14.69 5.95
C ILE A 188 -6.60 -13.82 6.08
N PRO A 189 -5.41 -14.41 6.21
CA PRO A 189 -4.18 -13.64 6.29
C PRO A 189 -3.91 -12.90 4.98
N ILE A 190 -3.46 -11.67 5.09
CA ILE A 190 -2.94 -10.86 3.98
C ILE A 190 -1.43 -10.88 4.12
N ALA A 191 -0.74 -11.59 3.23
CA ALA A 191 0.71 -11.53 3.21
C ALA A 191 1.16 -10.13 2.80
N SER A 192 1.95 -9.47 3.65
CA SER A 192 2.50 -8.14 3.37
C SER A 192 3.75 -8.19 2.50
N LEU A 193 4.31 -9.38 2.28
CA LEU A 193 5.50 -9.60 1.46
C LEU A 193 5.43 -10.94 0.70
N ILE A 194 6.20 -11.01 -0.37
CA ILE A 194 6.47 -12.23 -1.14
C ILE A 194 7.97 -12.48 -1.09
N ALA A 195 8.37 -13.72 -0.79
CA ALA A 195 9.77 -14.09 -0.68
C ALA A 195 10.05 -15.40 -1.43
N GLU A 196 11.03 -15.36 -2.32
CA GLU A 196 11.43 -16.46 -3.19
C GLU A 196 12.93 -16.42 -3.48
N MET A 197 13.51 -17.57 -3.80
CA MET A 197 14.87 -17.61 -4.37
C MET A 197 14.82 -17.12 -5.81
N ASP A 198 15.84 -16.38 -6.23
CA ASP A 198 15.97 -15.99 -7.65
C ASP A 198 16.22 -17.22 -8.53
N GLU A 199 15.44 -17.38 -9.60
CA GLU A 199 15.52 -18.53 -10.48
C GLU A 199 16.86 -18.60 -11.24
N ASN A 200 17.47 -17.45 -11.54
CA ASN A 200 18.71 -17.33 -12.33
C ASN A 200 19.95 -17.18 -11.43
N GLN A 201 19.76 -16.75 -10.17
CA GLN A 201 20.82 -16.53 -9.19
C GLN A 201 20.46 -17.26 -7.88
N PRO A 202 20.65 -18.56 -7.78
CA PRO A 202 20.13 -19.39 -6.69
C PRO A 202 20.78 -19.13 -5.30
N THR A 203 21.63 -18.12 -5.19
CA THR A 203 22.20 -17.62 -3.93
C THR A 203 21.58 -16.28 -3.50
N ILE A 204 20.65 -15.73 -4.28
CA ILE A 204 19.96 -14.47 -3.98
C ILE A 204 18.54 -14.77 -3.55
N GLY A 205 18.16 -14.29 -2.37
CA GLY A 205 16.78 -14.24 -1.92
C GLY A 205 16.15 -12.90 -2.33
N LYS A 206 15.01 -12.96 -3.03
CA LYS A 206 14.20 -11.80 -3.39
C LYS A 206 13.05 -11.66 -2.42
N ILE A 207 12.86 -10.48 -1.82
CA ILE A 207 11.80 -10.18 -0.87
C ILE A 207 11.11 -8.89 -1.32
N GLN A 208 9.91 -9.02 -1.86
CA GLN A 208 9.07 -7.87 -2.22
C GLN A 208 8.11 -7.56 -1.09
N ILE A 209 8.19 -6.35 -0.54
CA ILE A 209 7.34 -5.87 0.55
C ILE A 209 6.30 -4.92 -0.02
N ALA A 210 5.03 -5.31 0.05
CA ALA A 210 3.92 -4.53 -0.49
C ALA A 210 3.46 -3.40 0.45
N SER A 211 3.58 -3.63 1.79
CA SER A 211 3.18 -2.66 2.82
C SER A 211 3.80 -3.03 4.16
N PHE A 212 3.80 -2.07 5.11
CA PHE A 212 4.26 -2.31 6.48
C PHE A 212 3.05 -2.50 7.41
N ASN A 213 2.44 -3.70 7.35
CA ASN A 213 1.28 -4.09 8.15
C ASN A 213 1.71 -4.60 9.53
N GLU A 214 0.76 -4.89 10.43
CA GLU A 214 1.02 -5.29 11.82
C GLU A 214 1.97 -6.48 11.99
N SER A 215 2.04 -7.40 11.03
CA SER A 215 2.86 -8.62 11.10
C SER A 215 4.10 -8.60 10.19
N THR A 216 4.34 -7.53 9.44
CA THR A 216 5.38 -7.50 8.38
C THR A 216 6.79 -7.78 8.90
N ALA A 217 7.14 -7.28 10.08
CA ALA A 217 8.46 -7.54 10.68
C ALA A 217 8.65 -9.04 10.98
N ARG A 218 7.64 -9.70 11.52
CA ARG A 218 7.66 -11.15 11.76
C ARG A 218 7.70 -11.94 10.44
N GLU A 219 6.89 -11.55 9.47
CA GLU A 219 6.88 -12.18 8.13
C GLU A 219 8.24 -12.06 7.45
N LEU A 220 8.90 -10.89 7.57
CA LEU A 220 10.24 -10.68 7.02
C LEU A 220 11.28 -11.60 7.68
N GLN A 221 11.26 -11.71 9.00
CA GLN A 221 12.13 -12.61 9.71
C GLN A 221 11.93 -14.07 9.24
N GLU A 222 10.69 -14.55 9.23
CA GLU A 222 10.33 -15.91 8.79
C GLU A 222 10.77 -16.16 7.33
N ALA A 223 10.60 -15.17 6.45
CA ALA A 223 11.00 -15.22 5.06
C ALA A 223 12.53 -15.35 4.92
N ILE A 224 13.30 -14.52 5.62
CA ILE A 224 14.77 -14.57 5.61
C ILE A 224 15.27 -15.91 6.15
N GLU A 225 14.70 -16.41 7.27
CA GLU A 225 15.06 -17.72 7.82
C GLU A 225 14.78 -18.86 6.83
N LYS A 226 13.66 -18.78 6.10
CA LYS A 226 13.32 -19.74 5.05
C LYS A 226 14.33 -19.68 3.91
N LEU A 227 14.59 -18.49 3.37
CA LEU A 227 15.53 -18.31 2.25
C LEU A 227 16.95 -18.73 2.62
N ARG A 228 17.42 -18.48 3.86
CA ARG A 228 18.70 -18.99 4.37
C ARG A 228 18.77 -20.53 4.31
N LYS A 229 17.67 -21.23 4.69
CA LYS A 229 17.59 -22.69 4.59
C LYS A 229 17.58 -23.20 3.15
N GLU A 230 17.07 -22.40 2.23
CA GLU A 230 17.06 -22.65 0.77
C GLU A 230 18.41 -22.31 0.10
N GLY A 231 19.34 -21.66 0.83
CA GLY A 231 20.70 -21.39 0.35
C GLY A 231 20.98 -19.95 -0.03
N ALA A 232 20.12 -19.00 0.34
CA ALA A 232 20.36 -17.58 0.11
C ALA A 232 21.62 -17.11 0.87
N GLN A 233 22.47 -16.35 0.20
CA GLN A 233 23.70 -15.74 0.70
C GLN A 233 23.65 -14.21 0.61
N SER A 234 22.66 -13.66 -0.03
CA SER A 234 22.38 -12.23 -0.14
C SER A 234 20.90 -12.01 -0.39
N PHE A 235 20.42 -10.76 -0.15
CA PHE A 235 19.01 -10.43 -0.29
C PHE A 235 18.79 -9.17 -1.12
N ILE A 236 17.74 -9.18 -1.94
CA ILE A 236 17.19 -7.99 -2.58
C ILE A 236 15.86 -7.68 -1.92
N ILE A 237 15.76 -6.52 -1.26
CA ILE A 237 14.53 -6.01 -0.64
C ILE A 237 13.88 -5.04 -1.62
N ASP A 238 12.72 -5.42 -2.17
CA ASP A 238 11.99 -4.60 -3.14
C ASP A 238 10.87 -3.83 -2.44
N LEU A 239 11.02 -2.50 -2.39
CA LEU A 239 10.06 -1.55 -1.83
C LEU A 239 9.37 -0.72 -2.91
N ARG A 240 9.53 -1.05 -4.17
CA ARG A 240 8.87 -0.33 -5.26
C ARG A 240 7.36 -0.45 -5.13
N GLN A 241 6.66 0.66 -5.37
CA GLN A 241 5.21 0.79 -5.24
C GLN A 241 4.68 0.51 -3.83
N ASN A 242 5.52 0.55 -2.79
CA ASN A 242 5.11 0.37 -1.41
C ASN A 242 4.83 1.73 -0.74
N PRO A 243 3.57 2.07 -0.42
CA PRO A 243 3.19 3.38 0.14
C PRO A 243 3.58 3.57 1.61
N GLY A 244 4.17 2.56 2.25
CA GLY A 244 4.53 2.56 3.66
C GLY A 244 3.59 1.74 4.54
N GLY A 245 3.34 2.22 5.75
CA GLY A 245 2.52 1.56 6.77
C GLY A 245 2.93 1.96 8.19
N TYR A 246 2.91 1.02 9.12
CA TYR A 246 3.20 1.27 10.54
C TYR A 246 4.66 1.60 10.81
N LEU A 247 4.87 2.69 11.55
CA LEU A 247 6.20 3.12 12.01
C LEU A 247 6.89 2.03 12.85
N SER A 248 6.17 1.39 13.78
CA SER A 248 6.69 0.32 14.62
C SER A 248 7.22 -0.87 13.82
N GLN A 249 6.61 -1.16 12.67
CA GLN A 249 7.07 -2.27 11.81
C GLN A 249 8.37 -1.91 11.09
N VAL A 250 8.46 -0.70 10.54
CA VAL A 250 9.71 -0.29 9.87
C VAL A 250 10.87 -0.16 10.86
N GLU A 251 10.62 0.29 12.10
CA GLU A 251 11.64 0.33 13.15
C GLU A 251 12.17 -1.07 13.48
N ALA A 252 11.27 -2.03 13.69
CA ALA A 252 11.65 -3.43 13.94
C ALA A 252 12.40 -4.05 12.75
N MET A 253 11.90 -3.83 11.52
CA MET A 253 12.52 -4.37 10.31
C MET A 253 13.89 -3.74 10.04
N ALA A 254 14.03 -2.42 10.12
CA ALA A 254 15.32 -1.76 9.92
C ALA A 254 16.35 -2.20 10.97
N SER A 255 15.91 -2.38 12.23
CA SER A 255 16.77 -2.88 13.31
C SER A 255 17.43 -4.23 12.98
N MET A 256 16.75 -5.12 12.24
CA MET A 256 17.32 -6.41 11.82
C MET A 256 18.58 -6.27 10.94
N PHE A 257 18.73 -5.16 10.22
CA PHE A 257 19.82 -4.92 9.27
C PHE A 257 20.90 -3.97 9.82
N LEU A 258 20.67 -3.39 11.00
CA LEU A 258 21.54 -2.40 11.62
C LEU A 258 22.21 -2.98 12.85
N GLU A 259 23.42 -2.48 13.19
CA GLU A 259 24.05 -2.75 14.47
C GLU A 259 23.30 -2.00 15.58
N ASP A 260 23.27 -2.57 16.78
CA ASP A 260 22.62 -1.95 17.93
C ASP A 260 23.19 -0.55 18.21
N GLY A 261 22.30 0.41 18.38
CA GLY A 261 22.63 1.82 18.59
C GLY A 261 22.70 2.68 17.34
N GLN A 262 22.74 2.10 16.15
CA GLN A 262 22.64 2.87 14.89
C GLN A 262 21.25 3.50 14.75
N THR A 263 21.21 4.72 14.21
CA THR A 263 19.96 5.46 14.07
C THR A 263 19.12 4.92 12.91
N ILE A 264 17.83 4.70 13.16
CA ILE A 264 16.83 4.33 12.16
C ILE A 264 16.19 5.59 11.59
N VAL A 265 15.69 6.46 12.48
CA VAL A 265 14.94 7.67 12.13
C VAL A 265 15.01 8.68 13.25
N GLN A 266 14.93 9.97 12.94
CA GLN A 266 14.83 11.05 13.92
C GLN A 266 13.45 11.73 13.81
N PHE A 267 12.97 12.33 14.90
CA PHE A 267 11.70 13.02 14.96
C PHE A 267 11.90 14.49 15.35
N GLU A 268 11.17 15.36 14.67
CA GLU A 268 11.23 16.81 14.86
C GLU A 268 9.83 17.39 15.07
N THR A 269 9.72 18.30 16.03
CA THR A 269 8.55 19.13 16.27
C THR A 269 9.05 20.55 16.59
N ASP A 270 8.41 21.56 16.01
CA ASP A 270 8.79 22.99 16.21
C ASP A 270 10.28 23.27 15.94
N ASP A 271 10.82 22.66 14.86
CA ASP A 271 12.20 22.75 14.44
C ASP A 271 13.22 22.28 15.50
N GLN A 272 12.80 21.41 16.41
CA GLN A 272 13.63 20.75 17.42
C GLN A 272 13.55 19.24 17.32
N ILE A 273 14.71 18.58 17.39
CA ILE A 273 14.75 17.11 17.48
C ILE A 273 14.20 16.71 18.84
N VAL A 274 13.07 16.00 18.82
CA VAL A 274 12.37 15.54 20.03
C VAL A 274 12.69 14.08 20.37
N GLY A 275 13.29 13.33 19.46
CA GLY A 275 13.66 11.94 19.65
C GLY A 275 14.28 11.29 18.43
N SER A 276 14.74 10.06 18.63
CA SER A 276 15.23 9.19 17.55
C SER A 276 14.95 7.73 17.89
N SER A 277 14.62 6.94 16.88
CA SER A 277 14.61 5.49 16.99
C SER A 277 15.98 4.93 16.59
N LYS A 278 16.45 3.94 17.34
CA LYS A 278 17.74 3.28 17.12
C LYS A 278 17.56 1.77 17.14
N ALA A 279 18.37 1.10 16.33
CA ALA A 279 18.42 -0.35 16.31
C ALA A 279 18.75 -0.92 17.69
N SER A 280 18.06 -1.96 18.09
CA SER A 280 18.25 -2.64 19.37
C SER A 280 17.57 -4.01 19.38
N SER A 281 18.06 -4.87 20.27
CA SER A 281 17.45 -6.18 20.51
C SER A 281 16.00 -6.13 21.02
N ASP A 282 15.55 -4.99 21.54
CA ASP A 282 14.16 -4.79 21.93
C ASP A 282 13.23 -4.65 20.71
N LEU A 283 13.76 -4.16 19.57
CA LEU A 283 13.02 -4.01 18.32
C LEU A 283 13.03 -5.28 17.47
N ASP A 284 14.17 -5.98 17.38
CA ASP A 284 14.38 -7.10 16.46
C ASP A 284 14.47 -8.47 17.16
N SER A 285 14.28 -8.52 18.47
CA SER A 285 14.39 -9.74 19.29
C SER A 285 15.76 -10.45 19.15
N GLY A 286 16.80 -9.69 18.79
CA GLY A 286 18.15 -10.19 18.55
C GLY A 286 18.36 -10.86 17.19
N PHE A 287 17.36 -10.80 16.28
CA PHE A 287 17.51 -11.30 14.92
C PHE A 287 18.29 -10.30 14.06
N LYS A 288 19.37 -10.75 13.43
CA LYS A 288 20.20 -9.89 12.57
C LYS A 288 20.40 -10.51 11.18
N VAL A 289 20.47 -9.63 10.19
CA VAL A 289 20.80 -9.93 8.79
C VAL A 289 22.19 -9.36 8.54
N THR A 290 23.15 -10.26 8.33
CA THR A 290 24.55 -9.92 8.12
C THR A 290 25.02 -10.18 6.69
N GLU A 291 24.18 -10.81 5.90
CA GLU A 291 24.42 -11.06 4.50
C GLU A 291 24.36 -9.75 3.70
N PRO A 292 25.04 -9.67 2.55
CA PRO A 292 24.91 -8.53 1.64
C PRO A 292 23.45 -8.27 1.23
N VAL A 293 23.05 -7.00 1.23
CA VAL A 293 21.68 -6.57 0.91
C VAL A 293 21.69 -5.45 -0.12
N ALA A 294 20.74 -5.42 -1.02
CA ALA A 294 20.41 -4.28 -1.86
C ALA A 294 18.92 -3.94 -1.72
N VAL A 295 18.58 -2.66 -1.75
CA VAL A 295 17.19 -2.17 -1.64
C VAL A 295 16.76 -1.55 -2.96
N LEU A 296 15.59 -1.94 -3.48
CA LEU A 296 14.96 -1.33 -4.65
C LEU A 296 13.89 -0.32 -4.23
N VAL A 297 13.92 0.85 -4.84
CA VAL A 297 12.95 1.93 -4.59
C VAL A 297 12.51 2.61 -5.89
N ASP A 298 11.31 3.20 -5.88
CA ASP A 298 10.80 4.03 -6.97
C ASP A 298 9.93 5.19 -6.43
N GLY A 299 9.30 5.96 -7.33
CA GLY A 299 8.40 7.05 -6.98
C GLY A 299 7.15 6.63 -6.18
N GLY A 300 6.82 5.34 -6.12
CA GLY A 300 5.74 4.78 -5.29
C GLY A 300 6.21 4.37 -3.88
N SER A 301 7.53 4.33 -3.63
CA SER A 301 8.09 4.07 -2.29
C SER A 301 7.90 5.28 -1.40
N ALA A 302 7.06 5.18 -0.36
CA ALA A 302 6.69 6.33 0.48
C ALA A 302 6.74 6.03 1.98
N SER A 303 6.91 7.08 2.83
CA SER A 303 6.76 6.99 4.30
C SER A 303 7.66 5.92 4.92
N ALA A 304 7.10 4.82 5.49
CA ALA A 304 7.85 3.72 6.10
C ALA A 304 8.88 3.11 5.14
N SER A 305 8.58 3.01 3.84
CA SER A 305 9.53 2.56 2.81
C SER A 305 10.73 3.49 2.70
N GLU A 306 10.51 4.79 2.82
CA GLU A 306 11.57 5.81 2.78
C GLU A 306 12.41 5.78 4.06
N ILE A 307 11.77 5.57 5.22
CA ILE A 307 12.47 5.38 6.51
C ILE A 307 13.38 4.15 6.43
N PHE A 308 12.86 3.01 5.96
CA PHE A 308 13.64 1.79 5.80
C PHE A 308 14.84 1.99 4.87
N ALA A 309 14.59 2.52 3.67
CA ALA A 309 15.64 2.76 2.69
C ALA A 309 16.69 3.76 3.18
N ALA A 310 16.27 4.85 3.86
CA ALA A 310 17.19 5.84 4.43
C ALA A 310 18.02 5.25 5.57
N ALA A 311 17.40 4.47 6.46
CA ALA A 311 18.10 3.80 7.57
C ALA A 311 19.20 2.86 7.06
N LEU A 312 18.88 2.00 6.09
CA LEU A 312 19.86 1.06 5.54
C LEU A 312 20.95 1.78 4.74
N LYS A 313 20.58 2.79 3.94
CA LYS A 313 21.51 3.59 3.15
C LYS A 313 22.50 4.33 4.02
N GLU A 314 22.04 5.06 5.04
CA GLU A 314 22.86 6.02 5.79
C GLU A 314 23.53 5.39 7.00
N SER A 315 22.89 4.43 7.68
CA SER A 315 23.44 3.80 8.87
C SER A 315 24.21 2.51 8.59
N ALA A 316 23.88 1.77 7.53
CA ALA A 316 24.55 0.52 7.17
C ALA A 316 25.29 0.55 5.82
N ASN A 317 25.27 1.67 5.08
CA ASN A 317 25.84 1.81 3.74
C ASN A 317 25.32 0.79 2.73
N VAL A 318 24.08 0.32 2.90
CA VAL A 318 23.42 -0.60 1.97
C VAL A 318 23.12 0.13 0.66
N PRO A 319 23.41 -0.44 -0.52
CA PRO A 319 23.07 0.15 -1.80
C PRO A 319 21.55 0.22 -1.99
N VAL A 320 21.04 1.44 -2.22
CA VAL A 320 19.66 1.71 -2.60
C VAL A 320 19.64 2.03 -4.09
N ILE A 321 18.87 1.27 -4.86
CA ILE A 321 18.87 1.26 -6.32
C ILE A 321 17.48 1.60 -6.83
N GLY A 322 17.38 2.42 -7.86
CA GLY A 322 16.12 2.78 -8.50
C GLY A 322 15.98 4.25 -8.79
N THR A 323 14.78 4.78 -8.63
CA THR A 323 14.49 6.20 -8.81
C THR A 323 14.27 6.91 -7.48
N LYS A 324 14.14 8.22 -7.54
CA LYS A 324 13.82 9.05 -6.37
C LYS A 324 12.46 8.63 -5.79
N THR A 325 12.38 8.49 -4.47
CA THR A 325 11.16 8.10 -3.76
C THR A 325 10.11 9.22 -3.70
N PHE A 326 8.95 8.92 -3.14
CA PHE A 326 7.78 9.81 -3.10
C PHE A 326 8.02 11.14 -2.36
N GLY A 327 8.62 11.09 -1.17
CA GLY A 327 8.84 12.27 -0.35
C GLY A 327 7.73 12.53 0.68
N LYS A 328 7.33 11.52 1.45
CA LYS A 328 6.42 11.70 2.59
C LYS A 328 7.19 11.75 3.90
N GLY A 329 7.61 12.96 4.32
CA GLY A 329 8.46 13.22 5.48
C GLY A 329 7.71 13.55 6.78
N THR A 330 6.47 13.04 6.97
CA THR A 330 5.62 13.33 8.12
C THR A 330 5.07 12.07 8.77
N VAL A 331 4.85 12.14 10.09
CA VAL A 331 4.23 11.09 10.91
C VAL A 331 2.80 11.48 11.23
N GLN A 332 1.85 10.55 11.02
CA GLN A 332 0.46 10.74 11.39
C GLN A 332 0.12 9.91 12.63
N ALA A 333 -0.72 10.49 13.50
CA ALA A 333 -1.45 9.76 14.52
C ALA A 333 -2.92 9.65 14.13
N VAL A 334 -3.56 8.57 14.55
CA VAL A 334 -5.00 8.34 14.38
C VAL A 334 -5.67 8.37 15.75
N ASN A 335 -6.68 9.23 15.91
CA ASN A 335 -7.44 9.40 17.14
C ASN A 335 -8.92 9.13 16.86
N GLY A 336 -9.48 8.11 17.50
CA GLY A 336 -10.88 7.74 17.33
C GLY A 336 -11.82 8.64 18.14
N PHE A 337 -12.96 9.01 17.54
CA PHE A 337 -14.12 9.54 18.23
C PHE A 337 -15.03 8.38 18.66
N GLY A 338 -15.82 8.55 19.70
CA GLY A 338 -16.62 7.47 20.27
C GLY A 338 -17.70 6.86 19.36
N ASP A 339 -17.89 7.39 18.17
CA ASP A 339 -18.85 7.00 17.14
C ASP A 339 -18.24 6.17 15.99
N GLN A 340 -16.98 5.76 16.12
CA GLN A 340 -16.18 5.03 15.14
C GLN A 340 -15.65 5.90 13.99
N SER A 341 -15.81 7.21 14.03
CA SER A 341 -15.08 8.14 13.17
C SER A 341 -13.68 8.42 13.76
N GLU A 342 -12.75 8.89 12.93
CA GLU A 342 -11.35 9.07 13.31
C GLU A 342 -10.80 10.40 12.77
N LEU A 343 -9.88 10.97 13.53
CA LEU A 343 -8.99 12.02 13.05
C LEU A 343 -7.61 11.44 12.77
N LYS A 344 -7.22 11.36 11.50
CA LYS A 344 -5.85 11.11 11.10
C LYS A 344 -5.14 12.46 10.96
N MET A 345 -4.12 12.71 11.78
CA MET A 345 -3.48 14.03 11.88
C MET A 345 -1.95 13.91 11.86
N THR A 346 -1.29 14.76 11.11
CA THR A 346 0.17 14.93 11.17
C THR A 346 0.58 15.51 12.51
N VAL A 347 1.48 14.81 13.18
CA VAL A 347 1.94 15.17 14.54
C VAL A 347 3.41 15.54 14.61
N GLN A 348 4.23 15.06 13.67
CA GLN A 348 5.68 15.27 13.66
C GLN A 348 6.23 15.24 12.23
N LYS A 349 7.38 15.87 12.03
CA LYS A 349 8.27 15.57 10.90
C LYS A 349 9.16 14.38 11.29
N TRP A 350 9.54 13.58 10.30
CA TRP A 350 10.63 12.63 10.48
C TRP A 350 11.81 13.00 9.56
N LEU A 351 12.99 12.71 10.04
CA LEU A 351 14.26 12.98 9.37
C LEU A 351 15.04 11.68 9.19
N THR A 352 15.85 11.62 8.14
CA THR A 352 16.78 10.51 7.93
C THR A 352 17.79 10.39 9.08
N PRO A 353 18.56 9.30 9.21
CA PRO A 353 19.63 9.20 10.20
C PRO A 353 20.62 10.37 10.18
N SER A 354 20.90 10.96 9.01
CA SER A 354 21.76 12.13 8.87
C SER A 354 21.08 13.47 9.21
N GLY A 355 19.77 13.48 9.47
CA GLY A 355 18.98 14.67 9.78
C GLY A 355 18.39 15.38 8.56
N GLU A 356 18.31 14.74 7.39
CA GLU A 356 17.68 15.31 6.20
C GLU A 356 16.16 15.16 6.25
N TRP A 357 15.42 16.24 6.00
CA TRP A 357 13.97 16.19 5.81
C TRP A 357 13.65 16.02 4.33
N ILE A 358 13.09 14.86 3.99
CA ILE A 358 12.84 14.45 2.60
C ILE A 358 11.44 14.83 2.09
N ASN A 359 10.62 15.53 2.89
CA ASN A 359 9.25 15.85 2.50
C ASN A 359 9.20 16.62 1.17
N GLU A 360 8.35 16.17 0.26
CA GLU A 360 8.20 16.68 -1.13
C GLU A 360 9.47 16.55 -2.02
N LYS A 361 10.59 16.10 -1.44
CA LYS A 361 11.85 15.92 -2.15
C LYS A 361 12.13 14.47 -2.55
N GLY A 362 11.72 13.54 -1.69
CA GLY A 362 12.06 12.12 -1.81
C GLY A 362 13.51 11.79 -1.45
N LEU A 363 13.76 10.54 -1.14
CA LEU A 363 15.10 9.98 -0.94
C LEU A 363 15.74 9.69 -2.30
N LYS A 364 16.95 10.18 -2.52
CA LYS A 364 17.73 9.82 -3.72
C LYS A 364 18.36 8.44 -3.51
N PRO A 365 18.26 7.53 -4.48
CA PRO A 365 18.96 6.24 -4.42
C PRO A 365 20.49 6.45 -4.43
N THR A 366 21.24 5.43 -4.00
CA THR A 366 22.70 5.40 -4.11
C THR A 366 23.13 5.15 -5.57
N ILE A 367 22.36 4.33 -6.27
CA ILE A 367 22.56 4.00 -7.68
C ILE A 367 21.25 4.30 -8.41
N GLU A 368 21.28 5.34 -9.25
CA GLU A 368 20.13 5.74 -10.02
C GLU A 368 19.97 4.83 -11.23
N VAL A 369 18.82 4.14 -11.31
CA VAL A 369 18.40 3.31 -12.43
C VAL A 369 16.92 3.57 -12.62
N ASP A 370 16.53 3.95 -13.83
CA ASP A 370 15.13 4.27 -14.12
C ASP A 370 14.47 3.13 -14.93
N PHE A 371 13.16 3.15 -15.00
CA PHE A 371 12.42 2.35 -15.95
C PHE A 371 12.70 2.84 -17.38
N PRO A 372 12.60 1.97 -18.41
CA PRO A 372 12.68 2.42 -19.78
C PRO A 372 11.56 3.43 -20.11
N GLU A 373 11.83 4.38 -21.00
CA GLU A 373 10.90 5.50 -21.31
C GLU A 373 9.48 5.03 -21.64
N TYR A 374 9.32 3.90 -22.30
CA TYR A 374 8.00 3.36 -22.64
C TYR A 374 7.15 2.94 -21.44
N ALA A 375 7.75 2.79 -20.25
CA ALA A 375 7.00 2.50 -19.00
C ALA A 375 6.15 3.69 -18.53
N TYR A 376 6.49 4.89 -18.97
CA TYR A 376 5.83 6.14 -18.60
C TYR A 376 4.81 6.63 -19.63
N LEU A 377 4.68 5.95 -20.74
CA LEU A 377 3.71 6.31 -21.76
C LEU A 377 2.27 6.13 -21.25
N PRO A 378 1.37 7.06 -21.60
CA PRO A 378 -0.05 6.91 -21.29
C PRO A 378 -0.62 5.61 -21.84
N PRO A 379 -1.63 5.04 -21.17
CA PRO A 379 -2.33 3.87 -21.68
C PRO A 379 -3.03 4.19 -23.01
N LEU A 380 -3.15 3.18 -23.87
CA LEU A 380 -3.87 3.31 -25.14
C LEU A 380 -5.36 3.62 -24.90
N PRO A 381 -6.00 4.43 -25.77
CA PRO A 381 -7.41 4.74 -25.63
C PRO A 381 -8.29 3.49 -25.78
N LYS A 382 -9.32 3.38 -24.93
CA LYS A 382 -10.31 2.27 -24.95
C LYS A 382 -11.70 2.72 -25.41
N ASN A 383 -11.88 4.03 -25.54
CA ASN A 383 -13.11 4.65 -26.01
C ASN A 383 -13.03 5.10 -27.48
N GLU A 384 -11.90 4.90 -28.13
CA GLU A 384 -11.65 5.22 -29.53
C GLU A 384 -10.84 4.08 -30.16
N THR A 385 -11.16 3.74 -31.42
CA THR A 385 -10.41 2.74 -32.18
C THR A 385 -9.31 3.41 -33.00
N LEU A 386 -8.06 3.05 -32.78
CA LEU A 386 -6.94 3.52 -33.58
C LEU A 386 -6.85 2.73 -34.89
N LYS A 387 -6.75 3.43 -36.02
CA LYS A 387 -6.78 2.83 -37.34
C LYS A 387 -5.98 3.61 -38.37
N LYS A 388 -5.75 2.97 -39.50
CA LYS A 388 -4.99 3.50 -40.63
C LYS A 388 -5.45 4.89 -41.06
N GLY A 389 -4.47 5.77 -41.24
CA GLY A 389 -4.64 7.17 -41.61
C GLY A 389 -4.73 8.13 -40.43
N MET A 390 -4.83 7.65 -39.19
CA MET A 390 -4.78 8.50 -38.00
C MET A 390 -3.35 8.97 -37.73
N THR A 391 -3.23 10.18 -37.22
CA THR A 391 -1.96 10.79 -36.78
C THR A 391 -2.22 11.45 -35.43
N SER A 392 -1.63 10.94 -34.37
CA SER A 392 -1.80 11.41 -32.99
C SER A 392 -0.69 10.91 -32.08
N GLU A 393 -0.65 11.42 -30.86
CA GLU A 393 0.21 10.93 -29.77
C GLU A 393 -0.15 9.50 -29.38
N ASP A 394 -1.43 9.12 -29.38
CA ASP A 394 -1.86 7.75 -29.11
C ASP A 394 -1.32 6.74 -30.14
N VAL A 395 -1.22 7.18 -31.41
CA VAL A 395 -0.60 6.35 -32.48
C VAL A 395 0.91 6.26 -32.27
N GLU A 396 1.56 7.31 -31.79
CA GLU A 396 2.99 7.28 -31.45
C GLU A 396 3.25 6.31 -30.28
N ASN A 397 2.41 6.36 -29.23
CA ASN A 397 2.48 5.43 -28.11
C ASN A 397 2.23 3.98 -28.56
N LEU A 398 1.23 3.75 -29.40
CA LEU A 398 0.97 2.44 -30.00
C LEU A 398 2.19 1.92 -30.77
N ASN A 399 2.77 2.74 -31.67
CA ASN A 399 3.93 2.35 -32.44
C ASN A 399 5.14 2.06 -31.55
N THR A 400 5.32 2.80 -30.46
CA THR A 400 6.37 2.54 -29.46
C THR A 400 6.14 1.21 -28.76
N PHE A 401 4.92 0.92 -28.31
CA PHE A 401 4.59 -0.37 -27.68
C PHE A 401 4.78 -1.54 -28.61
N LEU A 402 4.32 -1.43 -29.86
CA LEU A 402 4.53 -2.47 -30.87
C LEU A 402 6.03 -2.66 -31.18
N HIS A 403 6.81 -1.59 -31.22
CA HIS A 403 8.28 -1.67 -31.40
C HIS A 403 8.94 -2.42 -30.25
N VAL A 404 8.57 -2.12 -29.00
CA VAL A 404 9.05 -2.83 -27.80
C VAL A 404 8.70 -4.32 -27.85
N LEU A 405 7.56 -4.67 -28.46
CA LEU A 405 7.13 -6.04 -28.70
C LEU A 405 7.72 -6.68 -29.96
N ALA A 406 8.77 -6.05 -30.51
CA ALA A 406 9.55 -6.52 -31.66
C ALA A 406 8.85 -6.40 -33.03
N TYR A 407 7.81 -5.60 -33.16
CA TYR A 407 7.23 -5.24 -34.46
C TYR A 407 7.94 -4.00 -35.03
N GLN A 408 8.03 -3.91 -36.34
CA GLN A 408 8.74 -2.82 -37.03
C GLN A 408 7.77 -1.63 -37.25
N THR A 409 7.63 -0.79 -36.24
CA THR A 409 6.79 0.41 -36.26
C THR A 409 7.53 1.62 -35.69
N GLU A 410 7.20 2.83 -36.19
CA GLU A 410 7.76 4.10 -35.70
C GLU A 410 6.86 5.29 -36.04
N GLY A 411 7.07 6.39 -35.34
CA GLY A 411 6.40 7.67 -35.61
C GLY A 411 4.96 7.71 -35.11
N ASN A 412 4.28 8.82 -35.42
CA ASN A 412 2.95 9.15 -34.90
C ASN A 412 1.80 8.91 -35.89
N THR A 413 2.07 8.24 -37.02
CA THR A 413 1.08 7.98 -38.07
C THR A 413 0.80 6.49 -38.18
N PHE A 414 -0.48 6.12 -38.13
CA PHE A 414 -0.94 4.75 -38.36
C PHE A 414 -0.87 4.46 -39.88
N ASN A 415 0.25 3.95 -40.32
CA ASN A 415 0.58 3.66 -41.69
C ASN A 415 0.40 2.16 -42.03
N ASP A 416 0.82 1.73 -43.24
CA ASP A 416 0.74 0.34 -43.67
C ASP A 416 1.55 -0.61 -42.77
N ALA A 417 2.70 -0.16 -42.28
CA ALA A 417 3.53 -0.96 -41.38
C ALA A 417 2.86 -1.12 -40.00
N THR A 418 2.24 -0.06 -39.47
CA THR A 418 1.47 -0.13 -38.23
C THR A 418 0.27 -1.08 -38.38
N GLU A 419 -0.49 -0.97 -39.49
CA GLU A 419 -1.63 -1.87 -39.76
C GLU A 419 -1.19 -3.33 -39.81
N GLN A 420 -0.07 -3.63 -40.48
CA GLN A 420 0.45 -4.99 -40.58
C GLN A 420 0.93 -5.50 -39.22
N ALA A 421 1.64 -4.67 -38.45
CA ALA A 421 2.09 -5.00 -37.10
C ALA A 421 0.91 -5.31 -36.15
N VAL A 422 -0.19 -4.55 -36.25
CA VAL A 422 -1.42 -4.81 -35.50
C VAL A 422 -2.04 -6.15 -35.88
N LYS A 423 -2.14 -6.46 -37.18
CA LYS A 423 -2.66 -7.77 -37.66
C LYS A 423 -1.80 -8.92 -37.15
N ASP A 424 -0.49 -8.81 -37.26
CA ASP A 424 0.46 -9.84 -36.80
C ASP A 424 0.38 -10.02 -35.27
N PHE A 425 0.21 -8.92 -34.52
CA PHE A 425 0.00 -8.95 -33.08
C PHE A 425 -1.32 -9.64 -32.71
N GLN A 426 -2.43 -9.27 -33.37
CA GLN A 426 -3.74 -9.86 -33.16
C GLN A 426 -3.72 -11.36 -33.41
N SER A 427 -3.17 -11.78 -34.54
CA SER A 427 -3.01 -13.18 -34.91
C SER A 427 -2.22 -13.97 -33.88
N SER A 428 -1.07 -13.41 -33.43
CA SER A 428 -0.19 -14.03 -32.43
C SER A 428 -0.84 -14.16 -31.06
N ASN A 429 -1.83 -13.32 -30.74
CA ASN A 429 -2.52 -13.30 -29.45
C ASN A 429 -3.96 -13.84 -29.53
N LYS A 430 -4.35 -14.48 -30.64
CA LYS A 430 -5.69 -15.08 -30.84
C LYS A 430 -6.84 -14.07 -30.80
N LEU A 431 -6.57 -12.84 -31.21
CA LEU A 431 -7.57 -11.80 -31.41
C LEU A 431 -8.07 -11.81 -32.85
N GLU A 432 -9.20 -11.13 -33.14
CA GLU A 432 -9.66 -10.94 -34.52
C GLU A 432 -8.70 -10.05 -35.30
N GLU A 433 -8.25 -10.51 -36.47
CA GLU A 433 -7.26 -9.82 -37.31
C GLU A 433 -7.88 -8.65 -38.09
N THR A 434 -8.33 -7.61 -37.39
CA THR A 434 -8.95 -6.42 -38.00
C THR A 434 -7.92 -5.45 -38.59
N GLY A 435 -6.70 -5.41 -38.01
CA GLY A 435 -5.69 -4.41 -38.29
C GLY A 435 -6.00 -3.05 -37.67
N GLU A 436 -7.00 -2.96 -36.79
CA GLU A 436 -7.38 -1.80 -36.00
C GLU A 436 -7.16 -2.10 -34.51
N VAL A 437 -6.87 -1.08 -33.68
CA VAL A 437 -6.71 -1.25 -32.24
C VAL A 437 -7.96 -0.77 -31.54
N ASP A 438 -8.82 -1.70 -31.20
CA ASP A 438 -9.98 -1.53 -30.33
C ASP A 438 -9.61 -1.68 -28.85
N ALA A 439 -10.59 -1.58 -27.96
CA ALA A 439 -10.39 -1.70 -26.53
C ALA A 439 -9.76 -3.04 -26.11
N GLU A 440 -10.15 -4.15 -26.75
CA GLU A 440 -9.63 -5.48 -26.44
C GLU A 440 -8.17 -5.61 -26.86
N THR A 441 -7.87 -5.19 -28.10
CA THR A 441 -6.50 -5.18 -28.63
C THR A 441 -5.57 -4.30 -27.79
N ALA A 442 -6.04 -3.09 -27.38
CA ALA A 442 -5.30 -2.18 -26.54
C ALA A 442 -4.92 -2.81 -25.17
N VAL A 443 -5.90 -3.46 -24.52
CA VAL A 443 -5.65 -4.16 -23.24
C VAL A 443 -4.59 -5.27 -23.40
N VAL A 444 -4.65 -6.07 -24.46
CA VAL A 444 -3.69 -7.16 -24.67
C VAL A 444 -2.29 -6.61 -24.97
N ILE A 445 -2.17 -5.49 -25.71
CA ILE A 445 -0.89 -4.81 -25.93
C ILE A 445 -0.31 -4.37 -24.58
N GLU A 446 -1.08 -3.67 -23.74
CA GLU A 446 -0.63 -3.19 -22.41
C GLU A 446 -0.21 -4.33 -21.49
N LEU A 447 -0.93 -5.45 -21.50
CA LEU A 447 -0.54 -6.65 -20.74
C LEU A 447 0.82 -7.20 -21.21
N LYS A 448 1.07 -7.22 -22.52
CA LYS A 448 2.37 -7.68 -23.07
C LYS A 448 3.49 -6.70 -22.74
N ILE A 449 3.24 -5.40 -22.73
CA ILE A 449 4.21 -4.39 -22.29
C ILE A 449 4.53 -4.59 -20.80
N THR A 450 3.52 -4.83 -19.96
CA THR A 450 3.71 -5.14 -18.53
C THR A 450 4.57 -6.40 -18.36
N ASP A 451 4.32 -7.45 -19.13
CA ASP A 451 5.15 -8.66 -19.12
C ASP A 451 6.59 -8.39 -19.57
N GLN A 452 6.78 -7.51 -20.55
CA GLN A 452 8.12 -7.13 -21.02
C GLN A 452 8.88 -6.33 -19.95
N LEU A 453 8.23 -5.41 -19.25
CA LEU A 453 8.82 -4.67 -18.14
C LEU A 453 9.26 -5.60 -16.98
N ARG A 454 8.45 -6.61 -16.69
CA ARG A 454 8.81 -7.63 -15.67
C ARG A 454 10.01 -8.48 -16.08
N LYS A 455 10.16 -8.78 -17.38
CA LYS A 455 11.28 -9.58 -17.90
C LYS A 455 12.60 -8.82 -18.02
N SER A 456 12.52 -7.51 -18.19
CA SER A 456 13.67 -6.61 -18.39
C SER A 456 13.75 -5.59 -17.25
N ASP A 457 13.74 -6.08 -15.99
CA ASP A 457 13.80 -5.25 -14.79
C ASP A 457 15.23 -4.76 -14.53
N GLN A 458 15.58 -3.63 -15.14
CA GLN A 458 16.92 -3.04 -15.07
C GLN A 458 17.35 -2.70 -13.64
N MET A 459 16.40 -2.31 -12.76
CA MET A 459 16.71 -2.04 -11.35
C MET A 459 17.09 -3.34 -10.64
N TYR A 460 16.32 -4.40 -10.87
CA TYR A 460 16.61 -5.72 -10.31
C TYR A 460 17.94 -6.29 -10.84
N GLU A 461 18.16 -6.24 -12.15
CA GLU A 461 19.42 -6.67 -12.77
C GLU A 461 20.61 -5.93 -12.16
N LYS A 462 20.46 -4.62 -11.89
CA LYS A 462 21.50 -3.82 -11.26
C LYS A 462 21.77 -4.24 -9.82
N ALA A 463 20.75 -4.60 -9.06
CA ALA A 463 20.90 -5.12 -7.71
C ALA A 463 21.66 -6.48 -7.72
N VAL A 464 21.30 -7.37 -8.63
CA VAL A 464 22.03 -8.63 -8.84
C VAL A 464 23.50 -8.38 -9.19
N GLU A 465 23.78 -7.42 -10.08
CA GLU A 465 25.16 -7.05 -10.44
C GLU A 465 25.98 -6.58 -9.23
N VAL A 466 25.37 -5.72 -8.40
CA VAL A 466 26.02 -5.17 -7.20
C VAL A 466 26.34 -6.29 -6.21
N LEU A 467 25.37 -7.12 -5.85
CA LEU A 467 25.55 -8.22 -4.89
C LEU A 467 26.54 -9.28 -5.37
N THR A 468 26.56 -9.57 -6.70
CA THR A 468 27.49 -10.54 -7.26
C THR A 468 28.94 -10.04 -7.28
N LYS A 469 29.17 -8.72 -7.31
CA LYS A 469 30.50 -8.14 -7.23
C LYS A 469 31.04 -8.14 -5.79
N GLU A 470 30.20 -7.85 -4.81
CA GLU A 470 30.56 -7.88 -3.38
C GLU A 470 30.91 -9.29 -2.90
N SER A 471 30.24 -10.32 -3.42
CA SER A 471 30.53 -11.74 -3.09
C SER A 471 31.89 -12.24 -3.60
N LYS A 472 32.59 -11.46 -4.45
CA LYS A 472 33.90 -11.83 -5.02
C LYS A 472 35.09 -11.11 -4.38
N GLN A 473 34.83 -10.21 -3.45
CA GLN A 473 35.85 -9.51 -2.64
C GLN A 473 35.95 -10.12 -1.25
#